data_c2b50ca7d45da909d4e392883c2177a6
#
_entry.id   c2b50ca7d45da909d4e392883c2177a6
#
_cell.length_a   1.000
_cell.length_b   1.000
_cell.length_c   1.000
_cell.angle_alpha   90.00
_cell.angle_beta   90.00
_cell.angle_gamma   90.00
#
_symmetry.space_group_name_H-M   'P 1'
#
loop_
_entity.id
_entity.type
_entity.pdbx_description
1 polymer ?
#
loop_
_entity_poly.entity_id
_entity_poly.type
_entity_poly.pdbx_seq_one_letter_code
_entity_poly.pdbx_strand_id
1 'polypeptide(L)'
;MLGSTYELLPDVNVLALNLMTMFGELETFMNEASNYSRNVIVTGTGNEGASAGHTAGQLVMGERERIELSVAPFETSFSVQLWKSYADQFSILLTAPDGRSLGPIEERLGPQRLENGNTRILIYYGKPSPYSRAQEVYFDFIPLKDYTDSGIWTFQLTPIELVTGHYDFWLPSGRILNPSTRFLRPVPETTLTIPSTASGVISVGAYNDSNLAYADISGRGFTRQTRQVKPDLAAPGVDIITAKAGGGYEAVTGTSFAAPFVTGSAALLMQWGIVDGNDPFLYGEKVKAYLIRGARHLPGYTEWPNERVGYGALCVRESLPV
;
A
#
# COMPACT_ATOMS: atom_id res chain seq x y z
N MET A 1 -21.38 11.80 4.22
CA MET A 1 -21.28 11.83 2.75
C MET A 1 -20.43 10.70 2.17
N LEU A 2 -20.31 9.55 2.84
CA LEU A 2 -19.65 8.36 2.33
C LEU A 2 -20.59 7.43 1.54
N GLY A 3 -21.89 7.73 1.50
CA GLY A 3 -22.90 6.86 0.90
C GLY A 3 -23.08 6.97 -0.63
N SER A 4 -22.64 8.05 -1.26
CA SER A 4 -22.97 8.29 -2.67
C SER A 4 -22.04 7.60 -3.68
N THR A 5 -20.87 7.16 -3.25
CA THR A 5 -19.92 6.43 -4.11
C THR A 5 -20.26 4.94 -4.21
N TYR A 6 -20.98 4.40 -3.23
CA TYR A 6 -21.34 2.99 -3.17
C TYR A 6 -22.53 2.62 -4.06
N GLU A 7 -23.40 3.56 -4.38
CA GLU A 7 -24.57 3.31 -5.23
C GLU A 7 -24.25 3.22 -6.72
N LEU A 8 -23.07 3.69 -7.16
CA LEU A 8 -22.69 3.73 -8.57
C LEU A 8 -21.95 2.47 -9.08
N LEU A 9 -21.52 1.58 -8.19
CA LEU A 9 -20.76 0.38 -8.55
C LEU A 9 -21.18 -0.81 -7.65
N PRO A 10 -22.39 -1.36 -7.84
CA PRO A 10 -22.94 -2.40 -6.97
C PRO A 10 -22.12 -3.71 -6.94
N ASP A 11 -21.28 -3.95 -7.92
CA ASP A 11 -20.48 -5.17 -8.07
C ASP A 11 -18.98 -4.99 -7.76
N VAL A 12 -18.56 -3.83 -7.27
CA VAL A 12 -17.15 -3.56 -6.96
C VAL A 12 -16.87 -3.92 -5.51
N ASN A 13 -15.89 -4.79 -5.30
CA ASN A 13 -15.43 -5.18 -3.98
C ASN A 13 -14.75 -3.97 -3.29
N VAL A 14 -15.44 -3.37 -2.34
CA VAL A 14 -15.03 -2.13 -1.64
C VAL A 14 -13.63 -2.22 -1.02
N LEU A 15 -13.18 -3.43 -0.64
CA LEU A 15 -11.83 -3.66 -0.11
C LEU A 15 -10.72 -3.40 -1.14
N ALA A 16 -11.01 -3.52 -2.42
CA ALA A 16 -10.05 -3.28 -3.49
C ALA A 16 -9.85 -1.79 -3.80
N LEU A 17 -10.84 -0.94 -3.56
CA LEU A 17 -10.76 0.51 -3.79
C LEU A 17 -9.86 1.25 -2.80
N ASN A 18 -9.49 0.63 -1.69
CA ASN A 18 -8.74 1.25 -0.61
C ASN A 18 -7.23 0.96 -0.63
N LEU A 19 -6.74 0.25 -1.63
CA LEU A 19 -5.34 -0.10 -1.69
C LEU A 19 -4.56 0.94 -2.49
N MET A 20 -3.70 1.69 -1.79
CA MET A 20 -2.55 2.42 -2.33
C MET A 20 -2.77 3.75 -3.06
N THR A 21 -3.90 4.42 -2.93
CA THR A 21 -4.02 5.80 -3.42
C THR A 21 -3.36 6.79 -2.47
N MET A 22 -2.51 7.66 -2.98
CA MET A 22 -1.70 8.60 -2.18
C MET A 22 -2.42 9.88 -1.77
N PHE A 23 -3.62 10.12 -2.25
CA PHE A 23 -4.46 11.26 -1.91
C PHE A 23 -5.93 10.82 -1.95
N GLY A 24 -6.23 9.78 -1.18
CA GLY A 24 -7.60 9.36 -0.97
C GLY A 24 -8.30 10.21 0.08
N GLU A 25 -9.63 10.18 0.08
CA GLU A 25 -10.44 10.86 1.09
C GLU A 25 -10.08 10.40 2.51
N LEU A 26 -9.71 9.12 2.69
CA LEU A 26 -9.29 8.59 3.98
C LEU A 26 -7.97 9.19 4.46
N GLU A 27 -6.98 9.36 3.58
CA GLU A 27 -5.70 9.98 3.95
C GLU A 27 -5.88 11.47 4.29
N THR A 28 -6.72 12.17 3.55
CA THR A 28 -7.10 13.55 3.85
C THR A 28 -7.76 13.64 5.22
N PHE A 29 -8.75 12.78 5.49
CA PHE A 29 -9.40 12.70 6.80
C PHE A 29 -8.41 12.38 7.92
N MET A 30 -7.49 11.43 7.73
CA MET A 30 -6.47 11.08 8.72
C MET A 30 -5.51 12.24 8.98
N ASN A 31 -5.12 12.98 7.94
CA ASN A 31 -4.28 14.17 8.08
C ASN A 31 -5.01 15.27 8.88
N GLU A 32 -6.27 15.54 8.56
CA GLU A 32 -7.08 16.50 9.31
C GLU A 32 -7.27 16.07 10.76
N ALA A 33 -7.58 14.80 11.00
CA ALA A 33 -7.76 14.25 12.34
C ALA A 33 -6.45 14.29 13.16
N SER A 34 -5.29 14.04 12.54
CA SER A 34 -3.99 14.11 13.23
C SER A 34 -3.61 15.55 13.60
N ASN A 35 -4.08 16.54 12.83
CA ASN A 35 -3.84 17.95 13.08
C ASN A 35 -4.84 18.55 14.10
N TYR A 36 -5.91 17.82 14.41
CA TYR A 36 -6.92 18.30 15.34
C TYR A 36 -6.49 18.06 16.78
N SER A 37 -6.15 19.17 17.50
CA SER A 37 -5.79 19.13 18.92
C SER A 37 -4.55 18.26 19.23
N ARG A 38 -4.60 17.50 20.33
CA ARG A 38 -3.50 16.67 20.85
C ARG A 38 -3.64 15.20 20.43
N ASN A 39 -3.98 14.96 19.17
CA ASN A 39 -4.14 13.62 18.65
C ASN A 39 -2.85 13.06 18.07
N VAL A 40 -2.62 11.77 18.29
CA VAL A 40 -1.56 10.99 17.66
C VAL A 40 -2.21 9.78 17.00
N ILE A 41 -2.03 9.66 15.69
CA ILE A 41 -2.52 8.50 14.94
C ILE A 41 -1.33 7.67 14.52
N VAL A 42 -1.33 6.39 14.88
CA VAL A 42 -0.28 5.43 14.55
C VAL A 42 -0.87 4.33 13.69
N THR A 43 -0.20 3.96 12.63
CA THR A 43 -0.64 2.90 11.70
C THR A 43 0.51 2.03 11.25
N GLY A 44 0.26 0.74 11.04
CA GLY A 44 1.23 -0.15 10.40
C GLY A 44 1.31 0.09 8.90
N THR A 45 2.47 -0.20 8.29
CA THR A 45 2.72 -0.04 6.85
C THR A 45 1.98 -1.05 5.97
N GLY A 46 1.34 -2.05 6.55
CA GLY A 46 0.79 -3.20 5.84
C GLY A 46 1.76 -4.37 5.77
N ASN A 47 1.28 -5.52 5.30
CA ASN A 47 2.04 -6.77 5.27
C ASN A 47 2.28 -7.27 3.84
N GLU A 48 2.34 -6.36 2.87
CA GLU A 48 2.40 -6.68 1.44
C GLU A 48 3.82 -6.62 0.86
N GLY A 49 4.84 -6.32 1.68
CA GLY A 49 6.24 -6.17 1.21
C GLY A 49 6.81 -7.38 0.47
N ALA A 50 6.37 -8.61 0.84
CA ALA A 50 6.80 -9.86 0.21
C ALA A 50 5.69 -10.58 -0.58
N SER A 51 4.51 -9.97 -0.74
CA SER A 51 3.35 -10.61 -1.39
C SER A 51 3.49 -10.77 -2.90
N ALA A 52 4.46 -10.09 -3.52
CA ALA A 52 4.59 -9.97 -4.97
C ALA A 52 3.32 -9.37 -5.66
N GLY A 53 2.55 -8.61 -4.90
CA GLY A 53 1.33 -7.93 -5.33
C GLY A 53 1.54 -6.59 -6.01
N HIS A 54 2.78 -6.13 -6.13
CA HIS A 54 3.14 -4.87 -6.80
C HIS A 54 4.20 -5.07 -7.87
N THR A 55 4.04 -4.40 -8.98
CA THR A 55 5.08 -4.23 -10.00
C THR A 55 5.02 -2.82 -10.59
N ALA A 56 6.16 -2.27 -10.94
CA ALA A 56 6.28 -0.92 -11.46
C ALA A 56 7.38 -0.85 -12.52
N GLY A 57 7.33 0.20 -13.34
CA GLY A 57 8.35 0.45 -14.34
C GLY A 57 8.21 1.81 -14.99
N GLN A 58 9.02 2.01 -16.02
CA GLN A 58 8.99 3.22 -16.83
C GLN A 58 8.95 2.84 -18.30
N LEU A 59 7.92 3.28 -19.00
CA LEU A 59 7.76 3.10 -20.43
C LEU A 59 8.77 3.96 -21.20
N VAL A 60 9.25 3.42 -22.31
CA VAL A 60 10.13 4.10 -23.25
C VAL A 60 9.44 4.18 -24.61
N MET A 61 9.46 5.36 -25.24
CA MET A 61 8.85 5.53 -26.57
C MET A 61 9.45 4.55 -27.59
N GLY A 62 8.58 3.88 -28.33
CA GLY A 62 8.96 2.89 -29.33
C GLY A 62 9.15 1.46 -28.80
N GLU A 63 9.16 1.26 -27.48
CA GLU A 63 9.26 -0.06 -26.85
C GLU A 63 7.90 -0.51 -26.32
N ARG A 64 7.69 -1.81 -26.25
CA ARG A 64 6.51 -2.42 -25.65
C ARG A 64 6.91 -3.05 -24.33
N GLU A 65 6.15 -2.76 -23.28
CA GLU A 65 6.35 -3.36 -21.97
C GLU A 65 5.35 -4.48 -21.74
N ARG A 66 5.81 -5.58 -21.13
CA ARG A 66 4.99 -6.75 -20.82
C ARG A 66 5.00 -7.01 -19.32
N ILE A 67 3.83 -6.97 -18.72
CA ILE A 67 3.60 -7.27 -17.30
C ILE A 67 2.86 -8.60 -17.21
N GLU A 68 3.47 -9.58 -16.57
CA GLU A 68 2.95 -10.92 -16.44
C GLU A 68 2.39 -11.15 -15.04
N LEU A 69 1.12 -11.52 -15.00
CA LEU A 69 0.35 -11.85 -13.81
C LEU A 69 0.06 -13.36 -13.80
N SER A 70 0.58 -14.07 -12.83
CA SER A 70 0.17 -15.44 -12.54
C SER A 70 -1.14 -15.42 -11.77
N VAL A 71 -2.17 -16.10 -12.26
CA VAL A 71 -3.45 -16.33 -11.58
C VAL A 71 -3.51 -17.79 -11.15
N ALA A 72 -3.66 -18.03 -9.84
CA ALA A 72 -3.69 -19.36 -9.27
C ALA A 72 -4.96 -20.15 -9.71
N PRO A 73 -4.93 -21.48 -9.67
CA PRO A 73 -6.14 -22.30 -9.74
C PRO A 73 -7.09 -21.94 -8.58
N PHE A 74 -8.40 -22.00 -8.83
CA PHE A 74 -9.45 -21.72 -7.84
C PHE A 74 -9.48 -20.26 -7.36
N GLU A 75 -8.92 -19.31 -8.12
CA GLU A 75 -9.03 -17.90 -7.82
C GLU A 75 -10.46 -17.42 -8.11
N THR A 76 -11.03 -16.73 -7.13
CA THR A 76 -12.34 -16.10 -7.23
C THR A 76 -12.25 -14.74 -7.93
N SER A 77 -13.17 -13.83 -7.68
CA SER A 77 -13.04 -12.46 -8.21
C SER A 77 -11.89 -11.72 -7.53
N PHE A 78 -11.13 -10.99 -8.31
CA PHE A 78 -10.05 -10.13 -7.82
C PHE A 78 -9.87 -8.93 -8.76
N SER A 79 -9.20 -7.91 -8.27
CA SER A 79 -8.92 -6.70 -9.06
C SER A 79 -7.44 -6.52 -9.34
N VAL A 80 -7.16 -5.77 -10.40
CA VAL A 80 -5.83 -5.24 -10.72
C VAL A 80 -5.96 -3.74 -10.91
N GLN A 81 -5.14 -2.96 -10.23
CA GLN A 81 -5.09 -1.52 -10.36
C GLN A 81 -3.82 -1.12 -11.11
N LEU A 82 -3.97 -0.42 -12.23
CA LEU A 82 -2.90 0.25 -12.93
C LEU A 82 -2.98 1.74 -12.66
N TRP A 83 -1.87 2.31 -12.23
CA TRP A 83 -1.74 3.75 -12.02
C TRP A 83 -0.70 4.34 -12.96
N LYS A 84 -1.07 5.40 -13.68
CA LYS A 84 -0.23 6.15 -14.60
C LYS A 84 -0.43 7.66 -14.42
N SER A 85 0.42 8.47 -15.04
CA SER A 85 0.11 9.90 -15.20
C SER A 85 -1.07 10.10 -16.16
N TYR A 86 -1.92 11.08 -15.88
CA TYR A 86 -2.94 11.52 -16.85
C TYR A 86 -2.36 11.99 -18.16
N ALA A 87 -1.16 12.58 -18.13
CA ALA A 87 -0.49 13.09 -19.32
C ALA A 87 0.12 11.98 -20.21
N ASP A 88 0.32 10.78 -19.66
CA ASP A 88 0.86 9.65 -20.42
C ASP A 88 -0.27 8.94 -21.16
N GLN A 89 -0.09 8.71 -22.47
CA GLN A 89 -1.00 7.93 -23.31
C GLN A 89 -0.31 6.66 -23.79
N PHE A 90 -0.92 5.52 -23.56
CA PHE A 90 -0.48 4.23 -24.07
C PHE A 90 -1.66 3.27 -24.27
N SER A 91 -1.53 2.40 -25.25
CA SER A 91 -2.49 1.35 -25.51
C SER A 91 -2.24 0.16 -24.58
N ILE A 92 -3.30 -0.45 -24.08
CA ILE A 92 -3.27 -1.66 -23.25
C ILE A 92 -3.88 -2.83 -24.04
N LEU A 93 -3.11 -3.91 -24.20
CA LEU A 93 -3.59 -5.17 -24.75
C LEU A 93 -3.46 -6.23 -23.67
N LEU A 94 -4.54 -6.94 -23.37
CA LEU A 94 -4.55 -8.03 -22.41
C LEU A 94 -4.51 -9.36 -23.17
N THR A 95 -3.60 -10.26 -22.79
CA THR A 95 -3.54 -11.63 -23.33
C THR A 95 -3.89 -12.62 -22.24
N ALA A 96 -4.87 -13.45 -22.50
CA ALA A 96 -5.35 -14.49 -21.61
C ALA A 96 -4.43 -15.72 -21.59
N PRO A 97 -4.55 -16.62 -20.60
CA PRO A 97 -3.71 -17.83 -20.50
C PRO A 97 -3.80 -18.78 -21.71
N ASP A 98 -4.90 -18.77 -22.44
CA ASP A 98 -5.09 -19.53 -23.67
C ASP A 98 -4.43 -18.91 -24.91
N GLY A 99 -3.76 -17.75 -24.76
CA GLY A 99 -3.09 -17.01 -25.81
C GLY A 99 -3.99 -16.03 -26.57
N ARG A 100 -5.28 -15.95 -26.24
CA ARG A 100 -6.20 -14.99 -26.88
C ARG A 100 -5.91 -13.57 -26.40
N SER A 101 -5.80 -12.64 -27.35
CA SER A 101 -5.64 -11.21 -27.06
C SER A 101 -6.99 -10.51 -27.00
N LEU A 102 -7.16 -9.67 -26.00
CA LEU A 102 -8.34 -8.86 -25.70
C LEU A 102 -7.97 -7.38 -25.76
N GLY A 103 -8.63 -6.62 -26.62
CA GLY A 103 -8.34 -5.22 -26.83
C GLY A 103 -7.88 -4.91 -28.26
N PRO A 104 -7.23 -3.76 -28.55
CA PRO A 104 -6.73 -2.79 -27.55
C PRO A 104 -7.85 -2.16 -26.71
N ILE A 105 -7.56 -1.90 -25.43
CA ILE A 105 -8.49 -1.29 -24.48
C ILE A 105 -8.50 0.22 -24.73
N GLU A 106 -9.68 0.76 -24.98
CA GLU A 106 -9.87 2.19 -25.26
C GLU A 106 -9.78 3.02 -23.97
N GLU A 107 -9.08 4.17 -24.02
CA GLU A 107 -9.13 5.15 -22.94
C GLU A 107 -10.45 5.94 -23.03
N ARG A 108 -11.47 5.48 -22.32
CA ARG A 108 -12.75 6.14 -22.24
C ARG A 108 -13.39 6.01 -20.86
N LEU A 109 -14.20 6.98 -20.49
CA LEU A 109 -14.99 6.91 -19.26
C LEU A 109 -16.14 5.90 -19.37
N GLY A 110 -16.50 5.32 -18.23
CA GLY A 110 -17.54 4.30 -18.14
C GLY A 110 -16.98 2.88 -18.23
N PRO A 111 -17.81 1.88 -17.94
CA PRO A 111 -17.40 0.49 -17.92
C PRO A 111 -17.13 -0.04 -19.32
N GLN A 112 -16.06 -0.80 -19.46
CA GLN A 112 -15.77 -1.64 -20.61
C GLN A 112 -15.79 -3.09 -20.15
N ARG A 113 -16.24 -3.98 -21.02
CA ARG A 113 -16.36 -5.42 -20.72
C ARG A 113 -15.63 -6.23 -21.75
N LEU A 114 -14.75 -7.09 -21.27
CA LEU A 114 -14.09 -8.14 -22.05
C LEU A 114 -14.43 -9.50 -21.44
N GLU A 115 -14.42 -10.53 -22.25
CA GLU A 115 -14.65 -11.92 -21.81
C GLU A 115 -13.71 -12.88 -22.52
N ASN A 116 -13.16 -13.80 -21.76
CA ASN A 116 -12.40 -14.94 -22.25
C ASN A 116 -12.61 -16.14 -21.35
N GLY A 117 -12.89 -17.30 -21.94
CA GLY A 117 -13.08 -18.54 -21.19
C GLY A 117 -14.14 -18.39 -20.11
N ASN A 118 -13.74 -18.56 -18.86
CA ASN A 118 -14.59 -18.41 -17.68
C ASN A 118 -14.41 -17.07 -16.96
N THR A 119 -13.70 -16.12 -17.55
CA THR A 119 -13.37 -14.83 -16.92
C THR A 119 -14.01 -13.68 -17.68
N ARG A 120 -14.76 -12.85 -16.94
CA ARG A 120 -15.19 -11.51 -17.37
C ARG A 120 -14.26 -10.49 -16.74
N ILE A 121 -13.85 -9.50 -17.51
CA ILE A 121 -13.04 -8.40 -17.04
C ILE A 121 -13.82 -7.11 -17.27
N LEU A 122 -14.14 -6.41 -16.18
CA LEU A 122 -14.68 -5.07 -16.25
C LEU A 122 -13.53 -4.07 -16.08
N ILE A 123 -13.52 -3.04 -16.92
CA ILE A 123 -12.42 -2.08 -16.97
C ILE A 123 -12.99 -0.68 -16.81
N TYR A 124 -12.38 0.09 -15.91
CA TYR A 124 -12.78 1.46 -15.62
C TYR A 124 -11.56 2.36 -15.65
N TYR A 125 -11.62 3.41 -16.49
CA TYR A 125 -10.67 4.51 -16.43
C TYR A 125 -11.15 5.55 -15.43
N GLY A 126 -10.30 5.87 -14.46
CA GLY A 126 -10.58 6.85 -13.42
C GLY A 126 -10.76 8.26 -14.01
N LYS A 127 -11.72 9.00 -13.45
CA LYS A 127 -11.94 10.40 -13.79
C LYS A 127 -10.80 11.25 -13.21
N PRO A 128 -10.48 12.40 -13.84
CA PRO A 128 -9.55 13.36 -13.24
C PRO A 128 -9.98 13.75 -11.83
N SER A 129 -9.02 13.75 -10.92
CA SER A 129 -9.23 14.13 -9.52
C SER A 129 -8.44 15.40 -9.21
N PRO A 130 -9.01 16.39 -8.50
CA PRO A 130 -8.25 17.56 -8.06
C PRO A 130 -7.14 17.24 -7.07
N TYR A 131 -7.17 16.04 -6.48
CA TYR A 131 -6.22 15.60 -5.46
C TYR A 131 -5.09 14.72 -6.01
N SER A 132 -5.16 14.29 -7.26
CA SER A 132 -4.15 13.42 -7.85
C SER A 132 -3.89 13.72 -9.33
N ARG A 133 -2.60 13.74 -9.70
CA ARG A 133 -2.17 13.80 -11.11
C ARG A 133 -2.11 12.42 -11.76
N ALA A 134 -2.33 11.38 -10.99
CA ALA A 134 -2.33 10.01 -11.47
C ALA A 134 -3.73 9.55 -11.83
N GLN A 135 -3.83 8.80 -12.91
CA GLN A 135 -5.03 8.14 -13.39
C GLN A 135 -4.98 6.67 -12.98
N GLU A 136 -6.06 6.21 -12.38
CA GLU A 136 -6.29 4.79 -12.17
C GLU A 136 -6.93 4.17 -13.41
N VAL A 137 -6.46 2.96 -13.76
CA VAL A 137 -7.20 2.04 -14.64
C VAL A 137 -7.46 0.79 -13.83
N TYR A 138 -8.72 0.56 -13.52
CA TYR A 138 -9.16 -0.54 -12.66
C TYR A 138 -9.66 -1.69 -13.52
N PHE A 139 -9.16 -2.88 -13.26
CA PHE A 139 -9.55 -4.13 -13.89
C PHE A 139 -10.17 -5.05 -12.84
N ASP A 140 -11.40 -5.45 -13.04
CA ASP A 140 -12.10 -6.38 -12.17
C ASP A 140 -12.27 -7.73 -12.88
N PHE A 141 -11.60 -8.75 -12.38
CA PHE A 141 -11.62 -10.12 -12.90
C PHE A 141 -12.71 -10.89 -12.17
N ILE A 142 -13.78 -11.19 -12.88
CA ILE A 142 -14.99 -11.82 -12.34
C ILE A 142 -15.18 -13.19 -12.99
N PRO A 143 -15.28 -14.28 -12.24
CA PRO A 143 -15.59 -15.59 -12.81
C PRO A 143 -17.02 -15.61 -13.34
N LEU A 144 -17.23 -16.24 -14.51
CA LEU A 144 -18.57 -16.50 -15.05
C LEU A 144 -19.24 -17.73 -14.40
N LYS A 145 -18.43 -18.56 -13.74
CA LYS A 145 -18.85 -19.71 -12.92
C LYS A 145 -18.19 -19.57 -11.55
N ASP A 146 -17.52 -20.61 -11.08
CA ASP A 146 -16.95 -20.66 -9.74
C ASP A 146 -15.62 -19.90 -9.61
N TYR A 147 -14.76 -20.00 -10.62
CA TYR A 147 -13.38 -19.49 -10.59
C TYR A 147 -12.98 -18.81 -11.91
N THR A 148 -12.05 -17.87 -11.81
CA THR A 148 -11.42 -17.23 -12.97
C THR A 148 -10.47 -18.19 -13.68
N ASP A 149 -10.16 -17.91 -14.96
CA ASP A 149 -9.19 -18.70 -15.71
C ASP A 149 -7.80 -18.55 -15.12
N SER A 150 -7.23 -19.67 -14.67
CA SER A 150 -5.88 -19.73 -14.10
C SER A 150 -4.80 -19.76 -15.17
N GLY A 151 -3.60 -19.31 -14.83
CA GLY A 151 -2.45 -19.26 -15.71
C GLY A 151 -1.85 -17.87 -15.82
N ILE A 152 -1.09 -17.62 -16.89
CA ILE A 152 -0.40 -16.33 -17.07
C ILE A 152 -1.27 -15.39 -17.90
N TRP A 153 -1.70 -14.32 -17.27
CA TRP A 153 -2.29 -13.15 -17.94
C TRP A 153 -1.19 -12.14 -18.23
N THR A 154 -1.20 -11.54 -19.41
CA THR A 154 -0.17 -10.56 -19.80
C THR A 154 -0.82 -9.24 -20.18
N PHE A 155 -0.43 -8.16 -19.49
CA PHE A 155 -0.71 -6.80 -19.90
C PHE A 155 0.44 -6.31 -20.78
N GLN A 156 0.15 -5.95 -22.03
CA GLN A 156 1.10 -5.32 -22.92
C GLN A 156 0.77 -3.83 -23.01
N LEU A 157 1.72 -2.99 -22.60
CA LEU A 157 1.63 -1.54 -22.69
C LEU A 157 2.42 -1.09 -23.93
N THR A 158 1.77 -0.30 -24.79
CA THR A 158 2.41 0.26 -26.01
C THR A 158 2.30 1.78 -25.93
N PRO A 159 3.41 2.51 -25.72
CA PRO A 159 3.43 3.96 -25.64
C PRO A 159 2.89 4.65 -26.88
N ILE A 160 2.12 5.72 -26.70
CA ILE A 160 1.63 6.62 -27.74
C ILE A 160 2.23 8.01 -27.53
N GLU A 161 2.09 8.54 -26.31
CA GLU A 161 2.68 9.81 -25.89
C GLU A 161 3.07 9.69 -24.42
N LEU A 162 4.31 10.05 -24.07
CA LEU A 162 4.83 9.94 -22.72
C LEU A 162 5.35 11.29 -22.21
N VAL A 163 4.96 11.65 -21.00
CA VAL A 163 5.51 12.77 -20.22
C VAL A 163 6.41 12.22 -19.12
N THR A 164 5.94 11.23 -18.38
CA THR A 164 6.70 10.56 -17.32
C THR A 164 7.00 9.12 -17.63
N GLY A 165 6.09 8.42 -18.26
CA GLY A 165 6.16 7.00 -18.59
C GLY A 165 6.04 6.06 -17.38
N HIS A 166 5.98 6.58 -16.16
CA HIS A 166 5.90 5.74 -14.95
C HIS A 166 4.55 5.07 -14.84
N TYR A 167 4.58 3.77 -14.52
CA TYR A 167 3.39 2.99 -14.22
C TYR A 167 3.61 2.12 -12.99
N ASP A 168 2.53 1.83 -12.30
CA ASP A 168 2.48 0.88 -11.19
C ASP A 168 1.25 -0.01 -11.34
N PHE A 169 1.42 -1.29 -11.04
CA PHE A 169 0.33 -2.25 -10.94
C PHE A 169 0.26 -2.80 -9.53
N TRP A 170 -0.94 -2.84 -8.96
CA TRP A 170 -1.20 -3.46 -7.66
C TRP A 170 -2.30 -4.51 -7.72
N LEU A 171 -2.11 -5.56 -6.94
CA LEU A 171 -3.13 -6.54 -6.59
C LEU A 171 -3.74 -6.21 -5.23
N PRO A 172 -4.91 -6.77 -4.87
CA PRO A 172 -5.42 -6.74 -3.51
C PRO A 172 -4.45 -7.38 -2.52
N SER A 173 -4.73 -7.21 -1.21
CA SER A 173 -3.94 -7.85 -0.17
C SER A 173 -3.80 -9.36 -0.40
N GLY A 174 -2.59 -9.89 -0.23
CA GLY A 174 -2.30 -11.31 -0.36
C GLY A 174 -3.08 -12.23 0.58
N ARG A 175 -3.80 -11.67 1.57
CA ARG A 175 -4.74 -12.41 2.42
C ARG A 175 -6.05 -12.75 1.73
N ILE A 176 -6.39 -12.05 0.66
CA ILE A 176 -7.63 -12.23 -0.13
C ILE A 176 -7.37 -13.16 -1.30
N LEU A 177 -6.14 -13.15 -1.82
CA LEU A 177 -5.73 -13.92 -2.99
C LEU A 177 -5.15 -15.29 -2.61
N ASN A 178 -5.23 -16.22 -3.54
CA ASN A 178 -4.44 -17.45 -3.44
C ASN A 178 -2.93 -17.10 -3.54
N PRO A 179 -2.06 -17.77 -2.78
CA PRO A 179 -0.64 -17.40 -2.67
C PRO A 179 0.15 -17.38 -3.98
N SER A 180 -0.34 -18.07 -5.02
CA SER A 180 0.30 -18.11 -6.35
C SER A 180 -0.26 -17.05 -7.31
N THR A 181 -1.27 -16.27 -6.90
CA THR A 181 -1.76 -15.11 -7.66
C THR A 181 -0.87 -13.93 -7.36
N ARG A 182 0.03 -13.60 -8.31
CA ARG A 182 1.10 -12.62 -8.11
C ARG A 182 1.71 -12.16 -9.42
N PHE A 183 2.37 -11.01 -9.42
CA PHE A 183 3.22 -10.62 -10.54
C PHE A 183 4.49 -11.47 -10.62
N LEU A 184 4.91 -11.81 -11.85
CA LEU A 184 6.11 -12.64 -12.06
C LEU A 184 7.42 -11.84 -11.92
N ARG A 185 7.34 -10.53 -12.11
CA ARG A 185 8.46 -9.59 -11.86
C ARG A 185 8.01 -8.51 -10.86
N PRO A 186 7.85 -8.86 -9.58
CA PRO A 186 7.40 -7.93 -8.57
C PRO A 186 8.46 -6.90 -8.20
N VAL A 187 8.00 -5.72 -7.80
CA VAL A 187 8.82 -4.67 -7.21
C VAL A 187 8.36 -4.50 -5.75
N PRO A 188 9.21 -4.74 -4.76
CA PRO A 188 8.81 -4.72 -3.36
C PRO A 188 8.67 -3.31 -2.77
N GLU A 189 9.23 -2.30 -3.41
CA GLU A 189 9.10 -0.89 -3.03
C GLU A 189 7.68 -0.38 -3.33
N THR A 190 7.26 0.67 -2.61
CA THR A 190 5.93 1.30 -2.77
C THR A 190 4.77 0.32 -2.45
N THR A 191 4.97 -0.51 -1.41
CA THR A 191 3.98 -1.49 -0.93
C THR A 191 3.32 -1.06 0.39
N LEU A 192 3.40 0.23 0.73
CA LEU A 192 2.66 0.81 1.85
C LEU A 192 1.16 0.71 1.61
N THR A 193 0.40 0.36 2.65
CA THR A 193 -1.07 0.34 2.58
C THR A 193 -1.68 1.59 3.20
N ILE A 194 -2.84 2.01 2.70
CA ILE A 194 -3.60 3.11 3.30
C ILE A 194 -4.12 2.65 4.69
N PRO A 195 -4.05 3.52 5.72
CA PRO A 195 -3.71 4.95 5.66
C PRO A 195 -2.26 5.28 6.01
N SER A 196 -1.31 4.35 5.95
CA SER A 196 0.08 4.59 6.36
C SER A 196 0.81 5.60 5.47
N THR A 197 0.29 5.88 4.29
CA THR A 197 0.78 6.88 3.34
C THR A 197 0.41 8.32 3.72
N ALA A 198 -0.55 8.51 4.63
CA ALA A 198 -0.95 9.83 5.10
C ALA A 198 0.21 10.54 5.83
N SER A 199 0.41 11.84 5.56
CA SER A 199 1.55 12.60 6.08
C SER A 199 1.50 12.82 7.59
N GLY A 200 0.31 13.05 8.13
CA GLY A 200 0.09 13.35 9.54
C GLY A 200 0.17 12.13 10.47
N VAL A 201 0.00 10.90 9.95
CA VAL A 201 0.09 9.70 10.78
C VAL A 201 1.53 9.29 11.03
N ILE A 202 1.78 8.56 12.11
CA ILE A 202 3.05 7.84 12.34
C ILE A 202 2.93 6.46 11.71
N SER A 203 3.66 6.24 10.65
CA SER A 203 3.69 5.00 9.89
C SER A 203 4.79 4.08 10.42
N VAL A 204 4.43 2.85 10.77
CA VAL A 204 5.31 1.92 11.49
C VAL A 204 5.57 0.65 10.66
N GLY A 205 6.82 0.46 10.28
CA GLY A 205 7.32 -0.80 9.73
C GLY A 205 7.62 -1.83 10.82
N ALA A 206 7.84 -3.07 10.41
CA ALA A 206 8.16 -4.16 11.32
C ALA A 206 9.61 -4.65 11.16
N TYR A 207 10.25 -4.99 12.29
CA TYR A 207 11.50 -5.73 12.31
C TYR A 207 11.43 -6.89 13.30
N ASN A 208 12.34 -7.84 13.17
CA ASN A 208 12.50 -8.95 14.12
C ASN A 208 13.49 -8.54 15.22
N ASP A 209 13.02 -8.47 16.46
CA ASP A 209 13.80 -8.02 17.62
C ASP A 209 14.93 -9.03 17.99
N SER A 210 14.77 -10.30 17.69
CA SER A 210 15.76 -11.33 18.05
C SER A 210 17.08 -11.22 17.26
N ASN A 211 17.02 -10.70 16.03
CA ASN A 211 18.19 -10.57 15.14
C ASN A 211 18.34 -9.17 14.54
N LEU A 212 17.47 -8.24 14.92
CA LEU A 212 17.41 -6.85 14.44
C LEU A 212 17.25 -6.71 12.91
N ALA A 213 16.71 -7.74 12.24
CA ALA A 213 16.50 -7.77 10.81
C ALA A 213 15.11 -7.19 10.44
N TYR A 214 15.05 -6.47 9.33
CA TYR A 214 13.79 -6.05 8.73
C TYR A 214 12.88 -7.25 8.47
N ALA A 215 11.59 -7.11 8.72
CA ALA A 215 10.60 -8.14 8.41
C ALA A 215 10.13 -7.99 6.95
N ASP A 216 10.43 -8.95 6.11
CA ASP A 216 10.16 -8.88 4.65
C ASP A 216 8.69 -8.62 4.31
N ILE A 217 7.77 -9.02 5.19
CA ILE A 217 6.34 -8.73 5.05
C ILE A 217 6.02 -7.24 5.15
N SER A 218 6.83 -6.46 5.88
CA SER A 218 6.55 -5.05 6.14
C SER A 218 6.47 -4.24 4.84
N GLY A 219 5.42 -3.42 4.71
CA GLY A 219 5.27 -2.53 3.58
C GLY A 219 6.43 -1.54 3.47
N ARG A 220 6.89 -1.28 2.25
CA ARG A 220 8.05 -0.44 1.93
C ARG A 220 7.62 0.86 1.27
N GLY A 221 8.32 1.94 1.66
CA GLY A 221 8.18 3.26 1.06
C GLY A 221 9.03 3.43 -0.22
N PHE A 222 9.34 4.60 -0.65
CA PHE A 222 8.73 5.85 -0.18
C PHE A 222 7.33 6.01 -0.76
N THR A 223 6.58 7.06 -0.33
CA THR A 223 5.28 7.32 -0.98
C THR A 223 5.46 7.59 -2.48
N ARG A 224 4.53 7.12 -3.29
CA ARG A 224 4.66 7.10 -4.76
C ARG A 224 4.85 8.48 -5.39
N GLN A 225 3.97 9.43 -5.09
CA GLN A 225 3.98 10.74 -5.77
C GLN A 225 4.84 11.79 -5.07
N THR A 226 4.73 11.88 -3.75
CA THR A 226 5.43 12.92 -2.97
C THR A 226 6.83 12.50 -2.55
N ARG A 227 7.17 11.22 -2.71
CA ARG A 227 8.45 10.66 -2.26
C ARG A 227 8.72 10.93 -0.77
N GLN A 228 7.65 11.10 -0.01
CA GLN A 228 7.75 11.31 1.44
C GLN A 228 8.30 10.06 2.10
N VAL A 229 9.17 10.27 3.08
CA VAL A 229 9.72 9.17 3.87
C VAL A 229 8.61 8.47 4.63
N LYS A 230 8.43 7.20 4.33
CA LYS A 230 7.57 6.24 5.01
C LYS A 230 8.22 4.85 4.84
N PRO A 231 8.18 3.99 5.88
CA PRO A 231 7.65 4.26 7.22
C PRO A 231 8.36 5.42 7.89
N ASP A 232 7.74 5.99 8.95
CA ASP A 232 8.44 6.96 9.79
C ASP A 232 9.45 6.23 10.71
N LEU A 233 9.04 5.08 11.25
CA LEU A 233 9.81 4.27 12.19
C LEU A 233 9.56 2.78 11.95
N ALA A 234 10.41 1.94 12.53
CA ALA A 234 10.16 0.51 12.67
C ALA A 234 10.08 0.11 14.15
N ALA A 235 9.28 -0.90 14.45
CA ALA A 235 9.17 -1.47 15.78
C ALA A 235 9.13 -3.02 15.71
N PRO A 236 9.34 -3.75 16.81
CA PRO A 236 9.22 -5.20 16.82
C PRO A 236 7.85 -5.65 16.30
N GLY A 237 7.83 -6.56 15.34
CA GLY A 237 6.60 -7.02 14.71
C GLY A 237 6.64 -8.47 14.24
N VAL A 238 7.63 -9.25 14.68
CA VAL A 238 7.79 -10.67 14.35
C VAL A 238 7.76 -11.48 15.63
N ASP A 239 6.92 -12.53 15.66
CA ASP A 239 6.73 -13.43 16.79
C ASP A 239 6.41 -12.72 18.12
N ILE A 240 5.60 -11.69 18.03
CA ILE A 240 5.17 -10.91 19.20
C ILE A 240 4.17 -11.73 20.01
N ILE A 241 4.49 -11.95 21.28
CA ILE A 241 3.58 -12.66 22.19
C ILE A 241 2.45 -11.73 22.61
N THR A 242 1.24 -12.12 22.31
CA THR A 242 0.03 -11.36 22.63
C THR A 242 -1.08 -12.25 23.15
N ALA A 243 -2.15 -11.62 23.70
CA ALA A 243 -3.32 -12.33 24.18
C ALA A 243 -4.06 -13.00 23.01
N LYS A 244 -4.44 -14.25 23.21
CA LYS A 244 -5.19 -15.05 22.26
C LYS A 244 -6.70 -14.94 22.50
N ALA A 245 -7.48 -14.87 21.43
CA ALA A 245 -8.92 -14.99 21.52
C ALA A 245 -9.35 -16.33 22.15
N GLY A 246 -10.18 -16.28 23.18
CA GLY A 246 -10.58 -17.46 23.95
C GLY A 246 -9.63 -17.81 25.10
N GLY A 247 -8.57 -17.04 25.35
CA GLY A 247 -7.65 -17.15 26.48
C GLY A 247 -6.27 -17.69 26.12
N GLY A 248 -5.30 -17.42 26.99
CA GLY A 248 -3.88 -17.77 26.78
C GLY A 248 -3.14 -16.74 25.94
N TYR A 249 -2.02 -17.15 25.40
CA TYR A 249 -1.12 -16.33 24.59
C TYR A 249 -0.76 -17.03 23.28
N GLU A 250 -0.45 -16.24 22.27
CA GLU A 250 0.08 -16.73 20.99
C GLU A 250 1.13 -15.78 20.41
N ALA A 251 2.00 -16.32 19.57
CA ALA A 251 2.96 -15.54 18.81
C ALA A 251 2.32 -15.09 17.49
N VAL A 252 2.44 -13.79 17.17
CA VAL A 252 1.86 -13.18 15.98
C VAL A 252 2.89 -12.34 15.26
N THR A 253 2.74 -12.21 13.93
CA THR A 253 3.64 -11.42 13.08
C THR A 253 2.85 -10.46 12.20
N GLY A 254 3.27 -9.21 12.15
CA GLY A 254 2.66 -8.16 11.31
C GLY A 254 2.98 -6.75 11.78
N THR A 255 2.87 -5.79 10.88
CA THR A 255 3.01 -4.37 11.21
C THR A 255 1.90 -3.88 12.14
N SER A 256 0.75 -4.56 12.16
CA SER A 256 -0.34 -4.34 13.12
C SER A 256 0.08 -4.60 14.58
N PHE A 257 1.13 -5.39 14.80
CA PHE A 257 1.70 -5.66 16.12
C PHE A 257 2.91 -4.79 16.42
N ALA A 258 3.53 -4.18 15.41
CA ALA A 258 4.57 -3.16 15.56
C ALA A 258 3.98 -1.79 15.96
N ALA A 259 2.85 -1.40 15.38
CA ALA A 259 2.19 -0.13 15.64
C ALA A 259 1.84 0.12 17.13
N PRO A 260 1.35 -0.86 17.91
CA PRO A 260 1.07 -0.69 19.35
C PRO A 260 2.27 -0.27 20.19
N PHE A 261 3.50 -0.68 19.85
CA PHE A 261 4.71 -0.23 20.55
C PHE A 261 4.91 1.27 20.38
N VAL A 262 4.69 1.79 19.17
CA VAL A 262 4.79 3.22 18.90
C VAL A 262 3.63 3.99 19.54
N THR A 263 2.43 3.42 19.56
CA THR A 263 1.25 4.02 20.24
C THR A 263 1.50 4.16 21.75
N GLY A 264 2.00 3.10 22.40
CA GLY A 264 2.36 3.13 23.80
C GLY A 264 3.47 4.14 24.10
N SER A 265 4.46 4.24 23.22
CA SER A 265 5.55 5.21 23.31
C SER A 265 5.06 6.65 23.18
N ALA A 266 4.12 6.89 22.25
CA ALA A 266 3.47 8.20 22.12
C ALA A 266 2.70 8.59 23.37
N ALA A 267 1.97 7.63 23.99
CA ALA A 267 1.28 7.85 25.25
C ALA A 267 2.24 8.22 26.40
N LEU A 268 3.38 7.54 26.51
CA LEU A 268 4.42 7.86 27.49
C LEU A 268 5.03 9.25 27.27
N LEU A 269 5.28 9.65 26.02
CA LEU A 269 5.73 11.01 25.70
C LEU A 269 4.67 12.05 26.06
N MET A 270 3.39 11.76 25.79
CA MET A 270 2.30 12.67 26.15
C MET A 270 2.12 12.77 27.68
N GLN A 271 2.29 11.68 28.41
CA GLN A 271 2.32 11.72 29.88
C GLN A 271 3.48 12.61 30.38
N TRP A 272 4.69 12.35 29.95
CA TRP A 272 5.86 13.14 30.29
C TRP A 272 5.68 14.63 29.95
N GLY A 273 5.21 14.94 28.76
CA GLY A 273 5.08 16.33 28.30
C GLY A 273 3.88 17.02 28.92
N ILE A 274 2.68 16.49 28.77
CA ILE A 274 1.43 17.18 29.10
C ILE A 274 1.07 17.00 30.58
N VAL A 275 1.09 15.75 31.09
CA VAL A 275 0.63 15.45 32.44
C VAL A 275 1.67 15.88 33.47
N ASP A 276 2.96 15.57 33.24
CA ASP A 276 4.06 15.92 34.13
C ASP A 276 4.57 17.36 33.93
N GLY A 277 4.01 18.08 32.90
CA GLY A 277 4.26 19.50 32.69
C GLY A 277 5.59 19.85 32.00
N ASN A 278 6.35 18.88 31.49
CA ASN A 278 7.64 19.14 30.84
C ASN A 278 7.48 19.80 29.46
N ASP A 279 6.39 19.53 28.75
CA ASP A 279 6.01 20.14 27.48
C ASP A 279 4.47 20.23 27.37
N PRO A 280 3.83 21.21 28.05
CA PRO A 280 2.36 21.31 28.07
C PRO A 280 1.72 21.56 26.71
N PHE A 281 2.50 21.98 25.71
CA PHE A 281 2.07 22.24 24.33
C PHE A 281 2.41 21.09 23.38
N LEU A 282 2.72 19.90 23.91
CA LEU A 282 2.99 18.74 23.11
C LEU A 282 1.76 18.33 22.26
N TYR A 283 1.96 18.12 20.96
CA TYR A 283 0.94 17.74 19.99
C TYR A 283 1.47 16.66 19.03
N GLY A 284 0.59 16.11 18.18
CA GLY A 284 0.89 14.93 17.37
C GLY A 284 2.15 14.99 16.53
N GLU A 285 2.35 16.05 15.75
CA GLU A 285 3.57 16.21 14.93
C GLU A 285 4.85 16.33 15.79
N LYS A 286 4.75 16.98 16.95
CA LYS A 286 5.90 17.10 17.87
C LYS A 286 6.22 15.76 18.52
N VAL A 287 5.22 14.95 18.87
CA VAL A 287 5.43 13.56 19.33
C VAL A 287 6.13 12.75 18.25
N LYS A 288 5.64 12.83 17.00
CA LYS A 288 6.27 12.19 15.84
C LYS A 288 7.73 12.61 15.67
N ALA A 289 8.01 13.91 15.76
CA ALA A 289 9.38 14.45 15.65
C ALA A 289 10.30 13.92 16.77
N TYR A 290 9.80 13.82 18.00
CA TYR A 290 10.57 13.26 19.11
C TYR A 290 10.89 11.78 18.92
N LEU A 291 9.91 10.99 18.46
CA LEU A 291 10.11 9.57 18.18
C LEU A 291 11.10 9.35 17.04
N ILE A 292 11.02 10.15 15.97
CA ILE A 292 11.96 10.12 14.85
C ILE A 292 13.37 10.49 15.30
N ARG A 293 13.52 11.57 16.10
CA ARG A 293 14.82 12.00 16.61
C ARG A 293 15.49 10.93 17.46
N GLY A 294 14.71 10.21 18.27
CA GLY A 294 15.20 9.14 19.14
C GLY A 294 15.38 7.79 18.47
N ALA A 295 15.07 7.67 17.18
CA ALA A 295 15.16 6.39 16.47
C ALA A 295 16.60 5.88 16.40
N ARG A 296 16.79 4.58 16.59
CA ARG A 296 18.09 3.91 16.51
C ARG A 296 18.29 3.27 15.16
N HIS A 297 19.47 3.43 14.61
CA HIS A 297 19.83 2.76 13.37
C HIS A 297 19.92 1.25 13.58
N LEU A 298 19.23 0.48 12.73
CA LEU A 298 19.35 -0.97 12.71
C LEU A 298 20.62 -1.38 11.95
N PRO A 299 21.25 -2.50 12.32
CA PRO A 299 22.44 -3.00 11.62
C PRO A 299 22.10 -3.37 10.16
N GLY A 300 23.11 -3.27 9.28
CA GLY A 300 22.96 -3.62 7.87
C GLY A 300 22.46 -2.50 6.96
N TYR A 301 22.20 -1.30 7.49
CA TYR A 301 21.84 -0.13 6.70
C TYR A 301 22.89 0.96 6.81
N THR A 302 23.23 1.56 5.67
CA THR A 302 24.20 2.65 5.57
C THR A 302 23.56 4.00 5.25
N GLU A 303 22.33 3.96 4.70
CA GLU A 303 21.58 5.16 4.31
C GLU A 303 20.35 5.36 5.20
N TRP A 304 20.13 6.60 5.60
CA TRP A 304 19.06 7.02 6.48
C TRP A 304 18.49 8.38 6.05
N PRO A 305 17.17 8.58 6.05
CA PRO A 305 16.15 7.54 6.18
C PRO A 305 16.10 6.62 4.96
N ASN A 306 15.50 5.43 5.09
CA ASN A 306 15.33 4.50 3.98
C ASN A 306 13.89 3.93 3.89
N GLU A 307 13.59 3.28 2.77
CA GLU A 307 12.26 2.81 2.42
C GLU A 307 11.75 1.64 3.27
N ARG A 308 12.61 0.97 4.04
CA ARG A 308 12.27 -0.24 4.81
C ARG A 308 11.93 0.05 6.26
N VAL A 309 12.75 0.87 6.90
CA VAL A 309 12.70 1.14 8.34
C VAL A 309 12.62 2.62 8.68
N GLY A 310 12.45 3.48 7.68
CA GLY A 310 12.35 4.93 7.85
C GLY A 310 13.56 5.53 8.51
N TYR A 311 13.32 6.28 9.58
CA TYR A 311 14.38 6.92 10.38
C TYR A 311 15.06 5.95 11.36
N GLY A 312 14.54 4.72 11.53
CA GLY A 312 15.14 3.69 12.37
C GLY A 312 14.16 2.99 13.31
N ALA A 313 14.71 2.18 14.20
CA ALA A 313 13.94 1.45 15.20
C ALA A 313 13.52 2.38 16.36
N LEU A 314 12.29 2.21 16.82
CA LEU A 314 11.73 2.89 17.98
C LEU A 314 12.65 2.78 19.20
N CYS A 315 12.93 3.93 19.85
CA CYS A 315 13.59 3.97 21.14
C CYS A 315 13.02 5.10 22.01
N VAL A 316 12.15 4.75 22.94
CA VAL A 316 11.49 5.74 23.83
C VAL A 316 12.50 6.53 24.65
N ARG A 317 13.53 5.86 25.17
CA ARG A 317 14.55 6.51 26.00
C ARG A 317 15.25 7.65 25.27
N GLU A 318 15.66 7.44 24.03
CA GLU A 318 16.37 8.44 23.22
C GLU A 318 15.39 9.50 22.64
N SER A 319 14.08 9.22 22.68
CA SER A 319 13.04 10.15 22.21
C SER A 319 12.73 11.23 23.25
N LEU A 320 13.00 10.98 24.53
CA LEU A 320 12.79 11.97 25.57
C LEU A 320 13.83 13.09 25.42
N PRO A 321 13.42 14.37 25.42
CA PRO A 321 14.34 15.48 25.48
C PRO A 321 15.07 15.46 26.84
N VAL A 322 16.39 15.44 26.81
CA VAL A 322 17.26 15.57 27.99
C VAL A 322 17.48 17.04 28.25
#